data_b0977b2af19b00e60dc82bc1a8fa3d38
#
_entry.id   b0977b2af19b00e60dc82bc1a8fa3d38
#
_cell.length_a   1.000
_cell.length_b   1.000
_cell.length_c   1.000
_cell.angle_alpha   90.00
_cell.angle_beta   90.00
_cell.angle_gamma   90.00
#
_symmetry.space_group_name_H-M   'P 1'
#
loop_
_entity.id
_entity.type
_entity.pdbx_description
1 polymer ?
#
loop_
_entity_poly.entity_id
_entity_poly.type
_entity_poly.pdbx_seq_one_letter_code
_entity_poly.pdbx_strand_id
1 'polypeptide(L)'
;MLPRTLFVARGKGAVGWYRCALPAMVLGCDWVGAIGDPGELRLVTGMAPDDLDLDGFSRYDVLVLSQVAGPAWLRAIRGWQARGITVLYEIDDWLHGVRKLERHAHKDHFSRDEVASYELCMRAADGIICSTEWLARRYRSLNPRTWVCRNGIDARRFALTRPPRAEVGVGWAGGTGHTASAKPWVREVGAVMRRRPDVRFISVGQPFAQWLEAEFGAERCLAIPFTALEVYPSAMAHFDVALAPAGRGGYFQGKSDLRWLEASTLGIPTIADPTVYPEIEHGATGFHAKTPQEMAAILDELVGDRALRELVGAAAREHVLEHRTAQVAAQQWAEVLREAGHATLAA
;
A
#
# COMPACT_ATOMS: atom_id res chain seq x y z
N MET A 1 12.52 -5.08 -25.70
CA MET A 1 11.78 -3.82 -25.59
C MET A 1 10.51 -4.10 -24.82
N LEU A 2 10.01 -3.18 -23.99
CA LEU A 2 8.70 -3.34 -23.37
C LEU A 2 7.59 -3.04 -24.37
N PRO A 3 6.42 -3.72 -24.30
CA PRO A 3 5.25 -3.34 -25.08
C PRO A 3 4.79 -1.94 -24.67
N ARG A 4 4.14 -1.21 -25.59
CA ARG A 4 3.51 0.07 -25.26
C ARG A 4 2.41 -0.18 -24.23
N THR A 5 2.60 0.30 -23.02
CA THR A 5 1.76 -0.03 -21.87
C THR A 5 1.13 1.21 -21.27
N LEU A 6 -0.18 1.13 -20.99
CA LEU A 6 -0.90 2.12 -20.20
C LEU A 6 -1.34 1.51 -18.87
N PHE A 7 -1.00 2.19 -17.77
CA PHE A 7 -1.52 1.89 -16.45
C PHE A 7 -2.72 2.78 -16.14
N VAL A 8 -3.84 2.17 -15.80
CA VAL A 8 -5.09 2.85 -15.44
C VAL A 8 -5.36 2.67 -13.96
N ALA A 9 -5.07 3.70 -13.19
CA ALA A 9 -5.28 3.71 -11.74
C ALA A 9 -6.71 4.15 -11.40
N ARG A 10 -7.35 3.47 -10.45
CA ARG A 10 -8.60 3.92 -9.86
C ARG A 10 -8.34 5.11 -8.92
N GLY A 11 -8.34 6.33 -9.45
CA GLY A 11 -8.14 7.55 -8.69
C GLY A 11 -6.66 7.86 -8.41
N LYS A 12 -6.44 8.85 -7.54
CA LYS A 12 -5.13 9.45 -7.22
C LYS A 12 -4.60 9.15 -5.82
N GLY A 13 -5.12 8.12 -5.17
CA GLY A 13 -4.69 7.72 -3.82
C GLY A 13 -3.39 6.92 -3.82
N ALA A 14 -2.98 6.45 -2.63
CA ALA A 14 -1.76 5.68 -2.45
C ALA A 14 -1.71 4.42 -3.33
N VAL A 15 -2.83 3.72 -3.50
CA VAL A 15 -2.91 2.55 -4.40
C VAL A 15 -2.56 2.95 -5.83
N GLY A 16 -3.19 4.01 -6.37
CA GLY A 16 -2.88 4.50 -7.71
C GLY A 16 -1.41 4.88 -7.87
N TRP A 17 -0.82 5.48 -6.84
CA TRP A 17 0.61 5.83 -6.85
C TRP A 17 1.50 4.58 -6.87
N TYR A 18 1.41 3.74 -5.85
CA TYR A 18 2.34 2.61 -5.69
C TYR A 18 2.13 1.48 -6.71
N ARG A 19 0.88 1.31 -7.19
CA ARG A 19 0.53 0.20 -8.08
C ARG A 19 0.48 0.55 -9.57
N CYS A 20 0.37 1.84 -9.89
CA CYS A 20 0.27 2.28 -11.29
C CYS A 20 1.29 3.37 -11.64
N ALA A 21 1.21 4.54 -11.00
CA ALA A 21 2.03 5.69 -11.37
C ALA A 21 3.52 5.42 -11.22
N LEU A 22 3.94 4.92 -10.05
CA LEU A 22 5.36 4.71 -9.74
C LEU A 22 6.01 3.66 -10.65
N PRO A 23 5.46 2.44 -10.82
CA PRO A 23 6.03 1.48 -11.77
C PRO A 23 6.01 2.00 -13.22
N ALA A 24 4.93 2.67 -13.67
CA ALA A 24 4.86 3.23 -14.99
C ALA A 24 5.97 4.26 -15.26
N MET A 25 6.15 5.21 -14.33
CA MET A 25 7.21 6.24 -14.43
C MET A 25 8.61 5.64 -14.50
N VAL A 26 8.89 4.61 -13.69
CA VAL A 26 10.21 3.96 -13.69
C VAL A 26 10.46 3.19 -14.99
N LEU A 27 9.42 2.62 -15.58
CA LEU A 27 9.50 1.84 -16.82
C LEU A 27 9.41 2.69 -18.10
N GLY A 28 9.12 3.99 -17.96
CA GLY A 28 8.85 4.84 -19.13
C GLY A 28 7.56 4.50 -19.85
N CYS A 29 6.55 4.01 -19.09
CA CYS A 29 5.21 3.73 -19.58
C CYS A 29 4.26 4.89 -19.27
N ASP A 30 3.14 4.95 -19.96
CA ASP A 30 2.09 5.92 -19.69
C ASP A 30 1.22 5.48 -18.50
N TRP A 31 0.64 6.44 -17.79
CA TRP A 31 -0.32 6.17 -16.75
C TRP A 31 -1.37 7.26 -16.61
N VAL A 32 -2.57 6.87 -16.20
CA VAL A 32 -3.68 7.78 -15.90
C VAL A 32 -4.34 7.39 -14.59
N GLY A 33 -4.75 8.40 -13.81
CA GLY A 33 -5.70 8.23 -12.74
C GLY A 33 -7.10 8.53 -13.28
N ALA A 34 -8.01 7.57 -13.25
CA ALA A 34 -9.34 7.70 -13.80
C ALA A 34 -10.43 7.34 -12.79
N ILE A 35 -11.55 8.03 -12.83
CA ILE A 35 -12.75 7.75 -12.03
C ILE A 35 -13.92 7.62 -13.00
N GLY A 36 -14.76 6.61 -12.77
CA GLY A 36 -15.96 6.36 -13.57
C GLY A 36 -15.89 5.11 -14.44
N ASP A 37 -16.93 4.91 -15.23
CA ASP A 37 -17.01 3.82 -16.19
C ASP A 37 -16.32 4.17 -17.51
N PRO A 38 -15.92 3.17 -18.32
CA PRO A 38 -15.15 3.40 -19.54
C PRO A 38 -15.74 4.39 -20.57
N GLY A 39 -17.04 4.63 -20.56
CA GLY A 39 -17.68 5.64 -21.43
C GLY A 39 -17.71 7.06 -20.85
N GLU A 40 -17.39 7.22 -19.58
CA GLU A 40 -17.50 8.47 -18.81
C GLU A 40 -16.27 8.73 -17.93
N LEU A 41 -15.09 8.27 -18.38
CA LEU A 41 -13.86 8.42 -17.61
C LEU A 41 -13.53 9.89 -17.38
N ARG A 42 -13.42 10.26 -16.10
CA ARG A 42 -12.84 11.52 -15.67
C ARG A 42 -11.38 11.29 -15.31
N LEU A 43 -10.49 11.85 -16.10
CA LEU A 43 -9.06 11.85 -15.80
C LEU A 43 -8.82 12.78 -14.60
N VAL A 44 -8.23 12.23 -13.54
CA VAL A 44 -8.01 12.98 -12.30
C VAL A 44 -6.53 13.30 -12.06
N THR A 45 -5.63 12.55 -12.67
CA THR A 45 -4.19 12.76 -12.58
C THR A 45 -3.47 11.86 -13.59
N GLY A 46 -2.24 12.22 -13.94
CA GLY A 46 -1.36 11.41 -14.77
C GLY A 46 -0.80 12.16 -15.95
N MET A 47 0.21 11.60 -16.55
CA MET A 47 0.68 11.99 -17.88
C MET A 47 -0.12 11.19 -18.90
N ALA A 48 -1.35 11.61 -19.13
CA ALA A 48 -2.13 11.09 -20.23
C ALA A 48 -1.83 11.94 -21.49
N PRO A 49 -1.82 11.35 -22.67
CA PRO A 49 -1.96 12.11 -23.90
C PRO A 49 -3.25 12.95 -23.82
N ASP A 50 -3.20 14.20 -24.29
CA ASP A 50 -4.31 15.16 -24.22
C ASP A 50 -5.62 14.66 -24.86
N ASP A 51 -5.54 13.61 -25.69
CA ASP A 51 -6.61 13.01 -26.47
C ASP A 51 -7.01 11.59 -26.02
N LEU A 52 -6.76 11.22 -24.75
CA LEU A 52 -7.06 9.88 -24.26
C LEU A 52 -8.56 9.68 -24.06
N ASP A 53 -9.21 9.13 -25.05
CA ASP A 53 -10.55 8.51 -24.99
C ASP A 53 -10.43 6.97 -25.05
N LEU A 54 -11.56 6.25 -25.19
CA LEU A 54 -11.54 4.78 -25.32
C LEU A 54 -10.86 4.31 -26.61
N ASP A 55 -10.91 5.10 -27.67
CA ASP A 55 -10.20 4.80 -28.91
C ASP A 55 -8.69 5.07 -28.73
N GLY A 56 -8.31 6.05 -27.90
CA GLY A 56 -6.94 6.31 -27.51
C GLY A 56 -6.28 5.12 -26.79
N PHE A 57 -7.04 4.28 -26.08
CA PHE A 57 -6.51 3.05 -25.47
C PHE A 57 -6.05 2.04 -26.50
N SER A 58 -6.59 2.07 -27.74
CA SER A 58 -6.21 1.18 -28.84
C SER A 58 -4.79 1.38 -29.38
N ARG A 59 -4.10 2.43 -28.96
CA ARG A 59 -2.67 2.68 -29.30
C ARG A 59 -1.69 1.85 -28.48
N TYR A 60 -2.16 1.23 -27.37
CA TYR A 60 -1.34 0.44 -26.47
C TYR A 60 -1.41 -1.04 -26.81
N ASP A 61 -0.34 -1.75 -26.51
CA ASP A 61 -0.25 -3.20 -26.68
C ASP A 61 -0.72 -3.91 -25.40
N VAL A 62 -0.54 -3.25 -24.24
CA VAL A 62 -0.94 -3.76 -22.90
C VAL A 62 -1.65 -2.67 -22.10
N LEU A 63 -2.77 -3.03 -21.48
CA LEU A 63 -3.46 -2.21 -20.48
C LEU A 63 -3.33 -2.88 -19.09
N VAL A 64 -2.92 -2.13 -18.08
CA VAL A 64 -2.93 -2.56 -16.67
C VAL A 64 -4.04 -1.81 -15.96
N LEU A 65 -5.12 -2.52 -15.60
CA LEU A 65 -6.32 -1.93 -15.00
C LEU A 65 -6.36 -2.19 -13.49
N SER A 66 -6.24 -1.16 -12.68
CA SER A 66 -6.25 -1.30 -11.22
C SER A 66 -7.67 -1.19 -10.68
N GLN A 67 -8.15 -2.27 -10.04
CA GLN A 67 -9.38 -2.34 -9.26
C GLN A 67 -10.64 -1.84 -9.99
N VAL A 68 -10.80 -2.15 -11.26
CA VAL A 68 -12.00 -1.82 -12.03
C VAL A 68 -13.09 -2.86 -11.84
N ALA A 69 -14.36 -2.48 -11.88
CA ALA A 69 -15.49 -3.38 -11.74
C ALA A 69 -16.73 -2.86 -12.47
N GLY A 70 -17.62 -3.76 -12.83
CA GLY A 70 -18.89 -3.42 -13.43
C GLY A 70 -19.05 -3.90 -14.88
N PRO A 71 -20.29 -3.95 -15.36
CA PRO A 71 -20.59 -4.47 -16.69
C PRO A 71 -19.94 -3.64 -17.82
N ALA A 72 -19.76 -2.35 -17.63
CA ALA A 72 -19.12 -1.47 -18.61
C ALA A 72 -17.64 -1.82 -18.76
N TRP A 73 -16.91 -2.00 -17.63
CA TRP A 73 -15.52 -2.44 -17.65
C TRP A 73 -15.34 -3.83 -18.23
N LEU A 74 -16.24 -4.76 -17.91
CA LEU A 74 -16.22 -6.11 -18.49
C LEU A 74 -16.37 -6.08 -20.01
N ARG A 75 -17.27 -5.25 -20.55
CA ARG A 75 -17.43 -5.07 -22.01
C ARG A 75 -16.19 -4.43 -22.63
N ALA A 76 -15.60 -3.41 -21.98
CA ALA A 76 -14.40 -2.75 -22.45
C ALA A 76 -13.21 -3.71 -22.51
N ILE A 77 -12.97 -4.50 -21.46
CA ILE A 77 -11.92 -5.53 -21.42
C ILE A 77 -12.03 -6.45 -22.65
N ARG A 78 -13.21 -7.01 -22.88
CA ARG A 78 -13.46 -7.89 -24.04
C ARG A 78 -13.29 -7.18 -25.38
N GLY A 79 -13.71 -5.91 -25.47
CA GLY A 79 -13.55 -5.09 -26.66
C GLY A 79 -12.09 -4.82 -27.01
N TRP A 80 -11.25 -4.54 -26.04
CA TRP A 80 -9.81 -4.37 -26.24
C TRP A 80 -9.12 -5.68 -26.62
N GLN A 81 -9.46 -6.78 -25.95
CA GLN A 81 -8.96 -8.12 -26.29
C GLN A 81 -9.30 -8.52 -27.72
N ALA A 82 -10.52 -8.23 -28.18
CA ALA A 82 -10.94 -8.48 -29.56
C ALA A 82 -10.14 -7.67 -30.60
N ARG A 83 -9.46 -6.59 -30.17
CA ARG A 83 -8.55 -5.77 -30.99
C ARG A 83 -7.08 -6.19 -30.84
N GLY A 84 -6.80 -7.30 -30.14
CA GLY A 84 -5.44 -7.81 -29.91
C GLY A 84 -4.68 -7.11 -28.79
N ILE A 85 -5.35 -6.35 -27.90
CA ILE A 85 -4.74 -5.67 -26.77
C ILE A 85 -4.76 -6.60 -25.57
N THR A 86 -3.61 -6.82 -24.93
CA THR A 86 -3.52 -7.57 -23.67
C THR A 86 -4.04 -6.73 -22.51
N VAL A 87 -4.95 -7.29 -21.73
CA VAL A 87 -5.52 -6.62 -20.57
C VAL A 87 -5.12 -7.34 -19.29
N LEU A 88 -4.32 -6.71 -18.46
CA LEU A 88 -3.91 -7.20 -17.15
C LEU A 88 -4.73 -6.51 -16.05
N TYR A 89 -5.15 -7.28 -15.06
CA TYR A 89 -5.90 -6.78 -13.91
C TYR A 89 -4.99 -6.65 -12.70
N GLU A 90 -4.92 -5.48 -12.11
CA GLU A 90 -4.12 -5.22 -10.91
C GLU A 90 -5.01 -5.17 -9.66
N ILE A 91 -4.57 -5.83 -8.56
CA ILE A 91 -5.26 -5.86 -7.28
C ILE A 91 -4.29 -5.97 -6.11
N ASP A 92 -4.45 -5.09 -5.12
CA ASP A 92 -3.62 -5.04 -3.90
C ASP A 92 -4.38 -5.41 -2.62
N ASP A 93 -5.68 -5.69 -2.71
CA ASP A 93 -6.52 -6.04 -1.57
C ASP A 93 -7.24 -7.39 -1.72
N TRP A 94 -7.53 -8.03 -0.58
CA TRP A 94 -8.40 -9.20 -0.50
C TRP A 94 -9.86 -8.77 -0.34
N LEU A 95 -10.61 -8.65 -1.46
CA LEU A 95 -11.99 -8.11 -1.49
C LEU A 95 -12.95 -8.86 -0.56
N HIS A 96 -12.86 -10.19 -0.50
CA HIS A 96 -13.68 -10.97 0.45
C HIS A 96 -13.36 -10.66 1.92
N GLY A 97 -12.11 -10.26 2.22
CA GLY A 97 -11.70 -9.81 3.53
C GLY A 97 -12.29 -8.43 3.86
N VAL A 98 -12.25 -7.50 2.90
CA VAL A 98 -12.87 -6.17 3.04
C VAL A 98 -14.38 -6.32 3.34
N ARG A 99 -15.08 -7.19 2.60
CA ARG A 99 -16.51 -7.46 2.81
C ARG A 99 -16.84 -7.98 4.22
N LYS A 100 -15.90 -8.68 4.86
CA LYS A 100 -16.06 -9.23 6.22
C LYS A 100 -15.71 -8.24 7.32
N LEU A 101 -15.13 -7.10 6.99
CA LEU A 101 -14.92 -6.04 7.97
C LEU A 101 -16.27 -5.46 8.41
N GLU A 102 -16.35 -5.05 9.66
CA GLU A 102 -17.54 -4.38 10.16
C GLU A 102 -17.83 -3.11 9.35
N ARG A 103 -19.10 -2.84 9.05
CA ARG A 103 -19.53 -1.69 8.23
C ARG A 103 -19.00 -0.35 8.75
N HIS A 104 -18.79 -0.23 10.05
CA HIS A 104 -18.23 0.97 10.67
C HIS A 104 -16.70 1.08 10.56
N ALA A 105 -16.04 -0.01 10.16
CA ALA A 105 -14.59 -0.08 10.09
C ALA A 105 -14.03 0.27 8.71
N HIS A 106 -14.86 0.27 7.67
CA HIS A 106 -14.43 0.58 6.30
C HIS A 106 -15.52 1.33 5.54
N LYS A 107 -15.18 2.47 4.92
CA LYS A 107 -16.13 3.24 4.08
C LYS A 107 -16.59 2.44 2.86
N ASP A 108 -15.72 1.60 2.33
CA ASP A 108 -15.93 0.79 1.13
C ASP A 108 -16.30 -0.65 1.54
N HIS A 109 -17.43 -0.80 2.22
CA HIS A 109 -17.96 -2.13 2.54
C HIS A 109 -18.58 -2.72 1.28
N PHE A 110 -17.90 -3.69 0.66
CA PHE A 110 -18.40 -4.35 -0.53
C PHE A 110 -19.51 -5.36 -0.24
N SER A 111 -20.61 -5.26 -0.98
CA SER A 111 -21.64 -6.31 -1.06
C SER A 111 -21.07 -7.55 -1.76
N ARG A 112 -21.84 -8.66 -1.75
CA ARG A 112 -21.48 -9.86 -2.53
C ARG A 112 -21.46 -9.59 -4.02
N ASP A 113 -22.41 -8.80 -4.50
CA ASP A 113 -22.57 -8.49 -5.93
C ASP A 113 -21.45 -7.59 -6.43
N GLU A 114 -21.01 -6.63 -5.59
CA GLU A 114 -19.84 -5.81 -5.90
C GLU A 114 -18.57 -6.66 -5.99
N VAL A 115 -18.31 -7.56 -5.01
CA VAL A 115 -17.16 -8.48 -5.09
C VAL A 115 -17.23 -9.35 -6.34
N ALA A 116 -18.41 -9.92 -6.64
CA ALA A 116 -18.62 -10.72 -7.85
C ALA A 116 -18.33 -9.91 -9.14
N SER A 117 -18.67 -8.63 -9.14
CA SER A 117 -18.40 -7.73 -10.26
C SER A 117 -16.90 -7.51 -10.51
N TYR A 118 -16.10 -7.37 -9.44
CA TYR A 118 -14.64 -7.35 -9.53
C TYR A 118 -14.10 -8.69 -10.08
N GLU A 119 -14.60 -9.81 -9.55
CA GLU A 119 -14.17 -11.15 -9.99
C GLU A 119 -14.46 -11.43 -11.45
N LEU A 120 -15.58 -10.93 -12.00
CA LEU A 120 -15.89 -11.05 -13.42
C LEU A 120 -14.85 -10.34 -14.29
N CYS A 121 -14.40 -9.15 -13.90
CA CYS A 121 -13.33 -8.45 -14.60
C CYS A 121 -11.98 -9.17 -14.47
N MET A 122 -11.66 -9.72 -13.30
CA MET A 122 -10.43 -10.51 -13.08
C MET A 122 -10.40 -11.78 -13.94
N ARG A 123 -11.54 -12.48 -14.04
CA ARG A 123 -11.66 -13.69 -14.88
C ARG A 123 -11.58 -13.38 -16.37
N ALA A 124 -12.06 -12.21 -16.80
CA ALA A 124 -12.05 -11.79 -18.18
C ALA A 124 -10.67 -11.26 -18.63
N ALA A 125 -9.85 -10.75 -17.73
CA ALA A 125 -8.52 -10.27 -18.04
C ALA A 125 -7.58 -11.41 -18.50
N ASP A 126 -6.53 -11.06 -19.25
CA ASP A 126 -5.51 -12.00 -19.72
C ASP A 126 -4.58 -12.47 -18.58
N GLY A 127 -4.62 -11.79 -17.43
CA GLY A 127 -3.97 -12.21 -16.21
C GLY A 127 -4.17 -11.23 -15.06
N ILE A 128 -3.76 -11.64 -13.86
CA ILE A 128 -3.89 -10.85 -12.63
C ILE A 128 -2.50 -10.53 -12.08
N ILE A 129 -2.30 -9.29 -11.66
CA ILE A 129 -1.10 -8.85 -10.94
C ILE A 129 -1.50 -8.53 -9.50
N CYS A 130 -0.83 -9.13 -8.54
CA CYS A 130 -1.05 -8.95 -7.11
C CYS A 130 0.13 -8.26 -6.44
N SER A 131 -0.12 -7.58 -5.33
CA SER A 131 0.95 -6.96 -4.52
C SER A 131 1.69 -7.95 -3.62
N THR A 132 1.12 -9.13 -3.34
CA THR A 132 1.69 -10.14 -2.42
C THR A 132 1.44 -11.57 -2.90
N GLU A 133 2.32 -12.49 -2.51
CA GLU A 133 2.15 -13.93 -2.75
C GLU A 133 0.87 -14.49 -2.10
N TRP A 134 0.47 -13.92 -0.97
CA TRP A 134 -0.75 -14.33 -0.28
C TRP A 134 -2.00 -14.05 -1.13
N LEU A 135 -2.07 -12.89 -1.77
CA LEU A 135 -3.14 -12.54 -2.71
C LEU A 135 -3.08 -13.39 -3.97
N ALA A 136 -1.89 -13.55 -4.56
CA ALA A 136 -1.72 -14.33 -5.77
C ALA A 136 -2.20 -15.77 -5.61
N ARG A 137 -1.84 -16.45 -4.50
CA ARG A 137 -2.34 -17.80 -4.23
C ARG A 137 -3.87 -17.90 -4.20
N ARG A 138 -4.58 -16.85 -3.80
CA ARG A 138 -6.04 -16.82 -3.74
C ARG A 138 -6.69 -16.48 -5.06
N TYR A 139 -6.13 -15.49 -5.76
CA TYR A 139 -6.69 -15.04 -7.04
C TYR A 139 -6.36 -15.99 -8.21
N ARG A 140 -5.40 -16.90 -8.04
CA ARG A 140 -5.11 -17.96 -9.03
C ARG A 140 -6.30 -18.84 -9.39
N SER A 141 -7.27 -18.99 -8.49
CA SER A 141 -8.53 -19.67 -8.76
C SER A 141 -9.47 -18.91 -9.70
N LEU A 142 -9.29 -17.60 -9.83
CA LEU A 142 -10.02 -16.76 -10.78
C LEU A 142 -9.33 -16.71 -12.14
N ASN A 143 -8.00 -16.61 -12.13
CA ASN A 143 -7.19 -16.59 -13.33
C ASN A 143 -5.84 -17.28 -13.06
N PRO A 144 -5.51 -18.39 -13.77
CA PRO A 144 -4.26 -19.12 -13.54
C PRO A 144 -3.01 -18.30 -13.89
N ARG A 145 -3.12 -17.35 -14.83
CA ARG A 145 -2.05 -16.37 -15.12
C ARG A 145 -2.07 -15.27 -14.07
N THR A 146 -1.45 -15.55 -12.92
CA THR A 146 -1.40 -14.62 -11.79
C THR A 146 0.04 -14.45 -11.34
N TRP A 147 0.51 -13.21 -11.35
CA TRP A 147 1.87 -12.81 -10.98
C TRP A 147 1.88 -11.96 -9.72
N VAL A 148 3.06 -11.82 -9.14
CA VAL A 148 3.32 -10.91 -8.03
C VAL A 148 4.26 -9.82 -8.49
N CYS A 149 3.80 -8.56 -8.36
CA CYS A 149 4.66 -7.40 -8.46
C CYS A 149 4.59 -6.67 -7.11
N ARG A 150 5.64 -6.78 -6.32
CA ARG A 150 5.69 -6.19 -4.96
C ARG A 150 5.76 -4.66 -5.05
N ASN A 151 5.37 -4.00 -3.95
CA ASN A 151 5.55 -2.56 -3.85
C ASN A 151 7.03 -2.20 -3.74
N GLY A 152 7.41 -1.13 -4.44
CA GLY A 152 8.68 -0.45 -4.26
C GLY A 152 8.49 0.96 -3.72
N ILE A 153 9.55 1.57 -3.23
CA ILE A 153 9.54 2.92 -2.67
C ILE A 153 10.32 3.91 -3.55
N ASP A 154 9.77 5.10 -3.79
CA ASP A 154 10.55 6.22 -4.32
C ASP A 154 11.25 6.94 -3.17
N ALA A 155 12.49 6.53 -2.91
CA ALA A 155 13.28 7.04 -1.79
C ALA A 155 13.50 8.56 -1.83
N ARG A 156 13.45 9.18 -3.02
CA ARG A 156 13.63 10.64 -3.17
C ARG A 156 12.52 11.42 -2.47
N ARG A 157 11.30 10.87 -2.41
CA ARG A 157 10.17 11.48 -1.70
C ARG A 157 10.33 11.47 -0.18
N PHE A 158 11.17 10.58 0.33
CA PHE A 158 11.48 10.42 1.75
C PHE A 158 12.85 10.98 2.12
N ALA A 159 13.52 11.70 1.22
CA ALA A 159 14.79 12.36 1.46
C ALA A 159 14.60 13.63 2.31
N LEU A 160 14.21 13.46 3.57
CA LEU A 160 13.93 14.53 4.51
C LEU A 160 14.91 14.49 5.68
N THR A 161 15.33 15.69 6.12
CA THR A 161 16.07 15.83 7.38
C THR A 161 15.08 15.84 8.53
N ARG A 162 15.25 14.92 9.47
CA ARG A 162 14.45 14.86 10.69
C ARG A 162 15.11 15.74 11.75
N PRO A 163 14.44 16.79 12.25
CA PRO A 163 15.04 17.63 13.30
C PRO A 163 15.15 16.84 14.61
N PRO A 164 16.21 17.05 15.41
CA PRO A 164 16.32 16.48 16.74
C PRO A 164 15.18 16.99 17.63
N ARG A 165 14.64 16.09 18.46
CA ARG A 165 13.56 16.39 19.40
C ARG A 165 13.89 15.88 20.78
N ALA A 166 13.29 16.49 21.81
CA ALA A 166 13.40 16.03 23.18
C ALA A 166 12.47 14.84 23.45
N GLU A 167 11.28 14.84 22.81
CA GLU A 167 10.30 13.77 22.95
C GLU A 167 10.49 12.69 21.90
N VAL A 168 10.05 11.48 22.23
CA VAL A 168 10.04 10.32 21.33
C VAL A 168 8.67 10.17 20.66
N GLY A 169 8.62 10.33 19.37
CA GLY A 169 7.40 10.17 18.57
C GLY A 169 7.12 8.71 18.24
N VAL A 170 6.08 8.15 18.84
CA VAL A 170 5.53 6.83 18.47
C VAL A 170 4.45 7.05 17.43
N GLY A 171 4.64 6.52 16.23
CA GLY A 171 3.82 6.83 15.06
C GLY A 171 3.03 5.65 14.51
N TRP A 172 1.80 5.93 14.06
CA TRP A 172 1.03 5.04 13.23
C TRP A 172 0.42 5.82 12.05
N ALA A 173 0.43 5.22 10.86
CA ALA A 173 -0.16 5.83 9.68
C ALA A 173 -1.07 4.86 8.93
N GLY A 174 -2.25 5.31 8.52
CA GLY A 174 -3.15 4.44 7.73
C GLY A 174 -4.60 4.88 7.66
N GLY A 175 -5.37 4.08 6.93
CA GLY A 175 -6.78 4.30 6.63
C GLY A 175 -7.75 3.63 7.60
N THR A 176 -9.04 3.79 7.30
CA THR A 176 -10.20 3.36 8.11
C THR A 176 -10.25 1.85 8.35
N GLY A 177 -9.73 1.02 7.44
CA GLY A 177 -9.76 -0.44 7.55
C GLY A 177 -9.07 -1.04 8.79
N HIS A 178 -8.35 -0.21 9.57
CA HIS A 178 -7.66 -0.62 10.78
C HIS A 178 -8.41 -0.26 12.07
N THR A 179 -9.54 0.46 11.99
CA THR A 179 -10.25 0.99 13.17
C THR A 179 -10.72 -0.12 14.12
N ALA A 180 -11.28 -1.19 13.58
CA ALA A 180 -11.80 -2.30 14.38
C ALA A 180 -10.71 -3.03 15.20
N SER A 181 -9.46 -3.08 14.68
CA SER A 181 -8.33 -3.76 15.33
C SER A 181 -7.46 -2.83 16.18
N ALA A 182 -7.75 -1.51 16.19
CA ALA A 182 -6.85 -0.53 16.80
C ALA A 182 -6.88 -0.50 18.33
N LYS A 183 -8.05 -0.67 18.96
CA LYS A 183 -8.21 -0.50 20.42
C LYS A 183 -7.19 -1.25 21.28
N PRO A 184 -6.89 -2.56 21.04
CA PRO A 184 -5.96 -3.28 21.91
C PRO A 184 -4.56 -2.69 21.91
N TRP A 185 -4.01 -2.39 20.73
CA TRP A 185 -2.63 -1.87 20.63
C TRP A 185 -2.55 -0.38 21.03
N VAL A 186 -3.58 0.44 20.75
CA VAL A 186 -3.62 1.85 21.22
C VAL A 186 -3.63 1.91 22.75
N ARG A 187 -4.37 1.02 23.40
CA ARG A 187 -4.35 0.90 24.88
C ARG A 187 -2.96 0.60 25.42
N GLU A 188 -2.20 -0.26 24.75
CA GLU A 188 -0.85 -0.60 25.17
C GLU A 188 0.14 0.54 24.91
N VAL A 189 -0.04 1.34 23.83
CA VAL A 189 0.69 2.61 23.66
C VAL A 189 0.44 3.53 24.83
N GLY A 190 -0.82 3.69 25.27
CA GLY A 190 -1.16 4.46 26.48
C GLY A 190 -0.47 3.93 27.73
N ALA A 191 -0.34 2.61 27.88
CA ALA A 191 0.38 2.02 29.01
C ALA A 191 1.88 2.37 29.00
N VAL A 192 2.53 2.46 27.82
CA VAL A 192 3.90 2.93 27.68
C VAL A 192 3.98 4.43 28.00
N MET A 193 3.06 5.24 27.48
CA MET A 193 3.03 6.69 27.74
C MET A 193 2.88 7.06 29.24
N ARG A 194 2.20 6.22 30.05
CA ARG A 194 2.12 6.42 31.50
C ARG A 194 3.49 6.29 32.18
N ARG A 195 4.32 5.38 31.70
CA ARG A 195 5.68 5.15 32.25
C ARG A 195 6.74 6.10 31.67
N ARG A 196 6.45 6.65 30.50
CA ARG A 196 7.40 7.46 29.70
C ARG A 196 6.79 8.84 29.41
N PRO A 197 7.05 9.87 30.23
CA PRO A 197 6.47 11.20 30.03
C PRO A 197 7.00 11.91 28.79
N ASP A 198 8.14 11.50 28.27
CA ASP A 198 8.78 11.98 27.05
C ASP A 198 8.21 11.38 25.76
N VAL A 199 7.24 10.45 25.84
CA VAL A 199 6.61 9.82 24.67
C VAL A 199 5.40 10.62 24.21
N ARG A 200 5.31 10.83 22.90
CA ARG A 200 4.15 11.34 22.18
C ARG A 200 3.58 10.26 21.27
N PHE A 201 2.27 10.14 21.21
CA PHE A 201 1.60 9.28 20.21
C PHE A 201 1.10 10.11 19.04
N ILE A 202 1.50 9.71 17.82
CA ILE A 202 1.20 10.44 16.59
C ILE A 202 0.45 9.49 15.65
N SER A 203 -0.73 9.89 15.19
CA SER A 203 -1.48 9.15 14.17
C SER A 203 -1.64 9.99 12.91
N VAL A 204 -1.40 9.38 11.73
CA VAL A 204 -1.59 10.00 10.41
C VAL A 204 -2.72 9.28 9.69
N GLY A 205 -3.74 10.01 9.29
CA GLY A 205 -4.94 9.50 8.66
C GLY A 205 -6.05 9.22 9.67
N GLN A 206 -6.17 8.00 10.22
CA GLN A 206 -7.11 7.74 11.30
C GLN A 206 -6.64 8.35 12.62
N PRO A 207 -7.52 9.08 13.35
CA PRO A 207 -7.12 9.89 14.49
C PRO A 207 -6.99 9.07 15.79
N PHE A 208 -6.26 7.96 15.76
CA PHE A 208 -6.12 7.07 16.93
C PHE A 208 -5.44 7.74 18.13
N ALA A 209 -4.58 8.74 17.89
CA ALA A 209 -3.96 9.51 18.96
C ALA A 209 -5.01 10.23 19.83
N GLN A 210 -6.12 10.69 19.23
CA GLN A 210 -7.20 11.34 19.97
C GLN A 210 -7.88 10.43 21.00
N TRP A 211 -7.79 9.10 20.85
CA TRP A 211 -8.36 8.18 21.83
C TRP A 211 -7.64 8.21 23.18
N LEU A 212 -6.43 8.76 23.21
CA LEU A 212 -5.61 8.91 24.42
C LEU A 212 -5.53 10.37 24.91
N GLU A 213 -6.13 11.32 24.16
CA GLU A 213 -6.01 12.76 24.44
C GLU A 213 -6.62 13.15 25.80
N ALA A 214 -7.72 12.53 26.19
CA ALA A 214 -8.37 12.80 27.48
C ALA A 214 -7.47 12.46 28.69
N GLU A 215 -6.52 11.53 28.52
CA GLU A 215 -5.61 11.10 29.59
C GLU A 215 -4.27 11.86 29.52
N PHE A 216 -3.74 12.13 28.31
CA PHE A 216 -2.36 12.62 28.14
C PHE A 216 -2.26 14.06 27.62
N GLY A 217 -3.36 14.67 27.23
CA GLY A 217 -3.39 16.00 26.64
C GLY A 217 -3.08 16.00 25.13
N ALA A 218 -3.50 17.07 24.45
CA ALA A 218 -3.32 17.23 23.01
C ALA A 218 -1.84 17.40 22.60
N GLU A 219 -1.01 17.92 23.48
CA GLU A 219 0.43 18.10 23.28
C GLU A 219 1.17 16.77 23.14
N ARG A 220 0.67 15.70 23.77
CA ARG A 220 1.22 14.34 23.67
C ARG A 220 0.48 13.44 22.71
N CYS A 221 -0.66 13.86 22.15
CA CYS A 221 -1.54 13.08 21.29
C CYS A 221 -1.82 13.81 19.97
N LEU A 222 -0.89 13.70 19.01
CA LEU A 222 -1.01 14.41 17.74
C LEU A 222 -1.75 13.57 16.68
N ALA A 223 -2.91 14.04 16.24
CA ALA A 223 -3.61 13.46 15.10
C ALA A 223 -3.44 14.34 13.86
N ILE A 224 -2.73 13.83 12.87
CA ILE A 224 -2.54 14.48 11.56
C ILE A 224 -3.59 13.88 10.61
N PRO A 225 -4.44 14.69 9.98
CA PRO A 225 -5.44 14.19 9.03
C PRO A 225 -4.82 13.47 7.82
N PHE A 226 -5.65 12.84 7.00
CA PHE A 226 -5.21 12.34 5.70
C PHE A 226 -4.53 13.45 4.90
N THR A 227 -3.28 13.24 4.55
CA THR A 227 -2.47 14.17 3.79
C THR A 227 -2.35 13.74 2.34
N ALA A 228 -2.08 14.70 1.46
CA ALA A 228 -1.66 14.39 0.10
C ALA A 228 -0.34 13.61 0.11
N LEU A 229 -0.13 12.79 -0.90
CA LEU A 229 1.07 11.94 -1.00
C LEU A 229 2.38 12.72 -0.94
N GLU A 230 2.36 13.97 -1.43
CA GLU A 230 3.52 14.87 -1.48
C GLU A 230 4.00 15.29 -0.08
N VAL A 231 3.08 15.46 0.86
CA VAL A 231 3.38 15.89 2.24
C VAL A 231 3.37 14.74 3.24
N TYR A 232 2.92 13.56 2.83
CA TYR A 232 2.85 12.38 3.70
C TYR A 232 4.20 12.00 4.33
N PRO A 233 5.34 12.00 3.61
CA PRO A 233 6.65 11.74 4.22
C PRO A 233 7.00 12.73 5.35
N SER A 234 6.61 14.00 5.21
CA SER A 234 6.82 15.02 6.24
C SER A 234 5.98 14.73 7.50
N ALA A 235 4.76 14.22 7.34
CA ALA A 235 3.95 13.78 8.48
C ALA A 235 4.60 12.58 9.19
N MET A 236 5.12 11.60 8.46
CA MET A 236 5.84 10.46 9.01
C MET A 236 7.17 10.83 9.66
N ALA A 237 7.83 11.92 9.23
CA ALA A 237 9.08 12.39 9.82
C ALA A 237 8.95 12.79 11.29
N HIS A 238 7.73 12.88 11.83
CA HIS A 238 7.44 13.03 13.26
C HIS A 238 7.64 11.76 14.08
N PHE A 239 7.75 10.58 13.46
CA PHE A 239 7.92 9.30 14.15
C PHE A 239 9.38 9.03 14.50
N ASP A 240 9.63 8.43 15.65
CA ASP A 240 10.91 7.85 16.06
C ASP A 240 10.81 6.32 16.16
N VAL A 241 9.59 5.80 16.33
CA VAL A 241 9.22 4.39 16.21
C VAL A 241 7.92 4.31 15.43
N ALA A 242 7.86 3.47 14.41
CA ALA A 242 6.65 3.23 13.63
C ALA A 242 5.94 1.96 14.11
N LEU A 243 4.61 2.00 14.18
CA LEU A 243 3.78 0.86 14.53
C LEU A 243 3.04 0.35 13.28
N ALA A 244 3.17 -0.93 13.00
CA ALA A 244 2.48 -1.61 11.90
C ALA A 244 1.76 -2.89 12.39
N PRO A 245 0.90 -2.80 13.42
CA PRO A 245 0.12 -3.93 13.88
C PRO A 245 -0.87 -4.37 12.80
N ALA A 246 -1.15 -5.66 12.70
CA ALA A 246 -2.21 -6.20 11.89
C ALA A 246 -3.36 -6.71 12.77
N GLY A 247 -4.56 -6.67 12.19
CA GLY A 247 -5.72 -7.33 12.77
C GLY A 247 -5.78 -8.80 12.36
N ARG A 248 -6.74 -9.52 12.92
CA ARG A 248 -7.00 -10.92 12.54
C ARG A 248 -7.83 -11.00 11.25
N GLY A 249 -7.57 -12.03 10.44
CA GLY A 249 -8.35 -12.37 9.26
C GLY A 249 -7.69 -12.02 7.93
N GLY A 250 -8.28 -12.53 6.85
CA GLY A 250 -7.70 -12.50 5.51
C GLY A 250 -7.48 -11.10 4.93
N TYR A 251 -8.26 -10.10 5.36
CA TYR A 251 -8.03 -8.72 4.96
C TYR A 251 -6.61 -8.24 5.32
N PHE A 252 -6.20 -8.48 6.56
CA PHE A 252 -4.87 -8.05 7.02
C PHE A 252 -3.75 -8.90 6.42
N GLN A 253 -3.98 -10.20 6.25
CA GLN A 253 -2.99 -11.10 5.65
C GLN A 253 -2.69 -10.77 4.18
N GLY A 254 -3.65 -10.15 3.47
CA GLY A 254 -3.48 -9.69 2.09
C GLY A 254 -2.70 -8.39 1.95
N LYS A 255 -2.50 -7.64 3.05
CA LYS A 255 -1.81 -6.35 3.00
C LYS A 255 -0.34 -6.49 2.65
N SER A 256 0.17 -5.48 1.95
CA SER A 256 1.59 -5.35 1.67
C SER A 256 2.36 -4.71 2.83
N ASP A 257 3.65 -4.84 2.78
CA ASP A 257 4.64 -4.33 3.74
C ASP A 257 4.96 -2.82 3.58
N LEU A 258 4.13 -2.08 2.88
CA LEU A 258 4.39 -0.69 2.48
C LEU A 258 4.73 0.23 3.65
N ARG A 259 4.06 0.10 4.80
CA ARG A 259 4.35 0.94 5.98
C ARG A 259 5.78 0.77 6.50
N TRP A 260 6.29 -0.47 6.44
CA TRP A 260 7.68 -0.73 6.80
C TRP A 260 8.62 -0.10 5.78
N LEU A 261 8.34 -0.19 4.47
CA LEU A 261 9.14 0.45 3.43
C LEU A 261 9.22 1.97 3.63
N GLU A 262 8.09 2.60 3.91
CA GLU A 262 7.97 4.05 4.13
C GLU A 262 8.75 4.50 5.36
N ALA A 263 8.53 3.82 6.50
CA ALA A 263 9.21 4.12 7.76
C ALA A 263 10.73 3.87 7.65
N SER A 264 11.13 2.74 7.09
CA SER A 264 12.53 2.37 6.91
C SER A 264 13.29 3.35 6.02
N THR A 265 12.65 3.87 4.97
CA THR A 265 13.27 4.88 4.10
C THR A 265 13.62 6.16 4.86
N LEU A 266 12.89 6.48 5.93
CA LEU A 266 13.18 7.58 6.86
C LEU A 266 14.16 7.19 7.99
N GLY A 267 14.65 5.95 8.01
CA GLY A 267 15.49 5.44 9.10
C GLY A 267 14.72 5.24 10.41
N ILE A 268 13.43 4.93 10.33
CA ILE A 268 12.55 4.74 11.49
C ILE A 268 12.35 3.24 11.73
N PRO A 269 12.75 2.68 12.89
CA PRO A 269 12.49 1.30 13.23
C PRO A 269 10.99 1.04 13.34
N THR A 270 10.54 -0.11 12.83
CA THR A 270 9.13 -0.50 12.80
C THR A 270 8.88 -1.70 13.68
N ILE A 271 7.82 -1.65 14.51
CA ILE A 271 7.27 -2.82 15.20
C ILE A 271 6.05 -3.30 14.42
N ALA A 272 6.11 -4.52 13.88
CA ALA A 272 5.13 -5.01 12.91
C ALA A 272 4.65 -6.43 13.20
N ASP A 273 3.49 -6.79 12.67
CA ASP A 273 2.98 -8.15 12.70
C ASP A 273 3.71 -9.02 11.66
N PRO A 274 4.36 -10.14 12.06
CA PRO A 274 5.14 -10.99 11.16
C PRO A 274 4.33 -11.62 10.03
N THR A 275 3.00 -11.70 10.14
CA THR A 275 2.16 -12.28 9.09
C THR A 275 2.01 -11.38 7.86
N VAL A 276 2.20 -10.08 8.03
CA VAL A 276 2.16 -9.06 6.97
C VAL A 276 3.57 -8.63 6.56
N TYR A 277 4.50 -8.63 7.51
CA TYR A 277 5.85 -8.09 7.34
C TYR A 277 6.94 -9.17 7.53
N PRO A 278 6.88 -10.31 6.80
CA PRO A 278 7.81 -11.43 7.01
C PRO A 278 9.25 -11.12 6.62
N GLU A 279 9.50 -10.06 5.85
CA GLU A 279 10.84 -9.66 5.39
C GLU A 279 11.63 -8.91 6.48
N ILE A 280 10.96 -8.44 7.52
CA ILE A 280 11.64 -7.83 8.67
C ILE A 280 12.47 -8.89 9.37
N GLU A 281 13.76 -8.62 9.54
CA GLU A 281 14.64 -9.38 10.41
C GLU A 281 14.54 -8.82 11.82
N HIS A 282 13.96 -9.62 12.74
CA HIS A 282 13.68 -9.21 14.11
C HIS A 282 14.95 -8.76 14.85
N GLY A 283 14.96 -7.55 15.35
CA GLY A 283 16.11 -6.94 16.03
C GLY A 283 17.18 -6.33 15.11
N ALA A 284 17.09 -6.60 13.79
CA ALA A 284 18.03 -6.06 12.80
C ALA A 284 17.40 -4.97 11.93
N THR A 285 16.36 -5.30 11.17
CA THR A 285 15.69 -4.34 10.25
C THR A 285 14.30 -3.90 10.73
N GLY A 286 13.97 -4.21 11.97
CA GLY A 286 12.71 -3.92 12.63
C GLY A 286 12.39 -4.98 13.68
N PHE A 287 11.17 -4.97 14.18
CA PHE A 287 10.75 -5.88 15.24
C PHE A 287 9.42 -6.55 14.90
N HIS A 288 9.30 -7.82 15.23
CA HIS A 288 8.06 -8.56 15.14
C HIS A 288 7.33 -8.60 16.49
N ALA A 289 6.04 -8.28 16.48
CA ALA A 289 5.13 -8.45 17.60
C ALA A 289 3.82 -9.08 17.13
N LYS A 290 3.42 -10.19 17.75
CA LYS A 290 2.17 -10.92 17.46
C LYS A 290 1.01 -10.47 18.34
N THR A 291 1.34 -9.84 19.47
CA THR A 291 0.36 -9.39 20.47
C THR A 291 0.59 -7.92 20.82
N PRO A 292 -0.46 -7.21 21.29
CA PRO A 292 -0.29 -5.85 21.78
C PRO A 292 0.71 -5.75 22.95
N GLN A 293 0.80 -6.77 23.79
CA GLN A 293 1.72 -6.82 24.93
C GLN A 293 3.18 -6.97 24.47
N GLU A 294 3.47 -7.84 23.49
CA GLU A 294 4.79 -7.94 22.87
C GLU A 294 5.18 -6.61 22.23
N MET A 295 4.23 -5.98 21.52
CA MET A 295 4.47 -4.66 20.92
C MET A 295 4.82 -3.61 22.00
N ALA A 296 4.12 -3.59 23.13
CA ALA A 296 4.38 -2.65 24.22
C ALA A 296 5.72 -2.88 24.88
N ALA A 297 6.17 -4.12 25.03
CA ALA A 297 7.49 -4.45 25.59
C ALA A 297 8.62 -3.95 24.67
N ILE A 298 8.55 -4.25 23.38
CA ILE A 298 9.52 -3.78 22.38
C ILE A 298 9.48 -2.25 22.27
N LEU A 299 8.29 -1.65 22.33
CA LEU A 299 8.14 -0.20 22.28
C LEU A 299 8.81 0.48 23.48
N ASP A 300 8.65 -0.06 24.69
CA ASP A 300 9.26 0.48 25.91
C ASP A 300 10.79 0.43 25.85
N GLU A 301 11.37 -0.63 25.27
CA GLU A 301 12.79 -0.76 24.98
C GLU A 301 13.25 0.31 23.97
N LEU A 302 12.59 0.38 22.81
CA LEU A 302 12.93 1.33 21.76
C LEU A 302 12.80 2.79 22.19
N VAL A 303 11.81 3.12 23.00
CA VAL A 303 11.67 4.47 23.57
C VAL A 303 12.85 4.80 24.48
N GLY A 304 13.28 3.86 25.31
CA GLY A 304 14.40 4.06 26.26
C GLY A 304 15.78 4.06 25.62
N ASP A 305 15.95 3.44 24.46
CA ASP A 305 17.25 3.27 23.81
C ASP A 305 17.33 3.98 22.45
N ARG A 306 17.89 5.18 22.45
CA ARG A 306 18.11 5.95 21.22
C ARG A 306 19.09 5.27 20.27
N ALA A 307 20.16 4.68 20.79
CA ALA A 307 21.19 4.04 19.98
C ALA A 307 20.61 2.81 19.23
N LEU A 308 19.76 2.04 19.91
CA LEU A 308 19.05 0.92 19.29
C LEU A 308 18.11 1.40 18.17
N ARG A 309 17.35 2.50 18.40
CA ARG A 309 16.49 3.07 17.35
C ARG A 309 17.30 3.48 16.12
N GLU A 310 18.42 4.15 16.31
CA GLU A 310 19.29 4.61 15.23
C GLU A 310 19.94 3.43 14.50
N LEU A 311 20.41 2.42 15.20
CA LEU A 311 21.01 1.22 14.63
C LEU A 311 20.03 0.46 13.74
N VAL A 312 18.88 0.09 14.31
CA VAL A 312 17.85 -0.69 13.57
C VAL A 312 17.23 0.12 12.44
N GLY A 313 16.99 1.41 12.66
CA GLY A 313 16.48 2.31 11.63
C GLY A 313 17.46 2.46 10.45
N ALA A 314 18.76 2.58 10.71
CA ALA A 314 19.78 2.64 9.68
C ALA A 314 19.86 1.33 8.86
N ALA A 315 19.88 0.18 9.53
CA ALA A 315 19.91 -1.13 8.87
C ALA A 315 18.64 -1.37 8.04
N ALA A 316 17.46 -1.01 8.56
CA ALA A 316 16.21 -1.10 7.81
C ALA A 316 16.23 -0.21 6.56
N ARG A 317 16.78 1.00 6.68
CA ARG A 317 16.92 1.92 5.54
C ARG A 317 17.86 1.37 4.48
N GLU A 318 19.02 0.86 4.86
CA GLU A 318 19.98 0.23 3.95
C GLU A 318 19.33 -0.92 3.19
N HIS A 319 18.68 -1.85 3.89
CA HIS A 319 17.97 -2.98 3.29
C HIS A 319 16.92 -2.53 2.26
N VAL A 320 16.09 -1.54 2.61
CA VAL A 320 15.03 -1.06 1.72
C VAL A 320 15.59 -0.33 0.51
N LEU A 321 16.65 0.47 0.67
CA LEU A 321 17.30 1.15 -0.44
C LEU A 321 18.02 0.21 -1.39
N GLU A 322 18.51 -0.92 -0.92
CA GLU A 322 19.16 -1.94 -1.74
C GLU A 322 18.14 -2.83 -2.46
N HIS A 323 17.08 -3.28 -1.76
CA HIS A 323 16.25 -4.38 -2.23
C HIS A 323 14.81 -3.99 -2.60
N ARG A 324 14.33 -2.81 -2.18
CA ARG A 324 12.90 -2.47 -2.26
C ARG A 324 12.61 -1.09 -2.87
N THR A 325 13.56 -0.52 -3.61
CA THR A 325 13.31 0.71 -4.37
C THR A 325 12.32 0.48 -5.52
N ALA A 326 11.73 1.56 -6.02
CA ALA A 326 10.86 1.50 -7.18
C ALA A 326 11.55 0.89 -8.41
N GLN A 327 12.86 1.14 -8.59
CA GLN A 327 13.67 0.58 -9.66
C GLN A 327 13.81 -0.95 -9.55
N VAL A 328 14.03 -1.46 -8.36
CA VAL A 328 14.09 -2.91 -8.11
C VAL A 328 12.72 -3.55 -8.32
N ALA A 329 11.66 -2.96 -7.77
CA ALA A 329 10.31 -3.48 -7.95
C ALA A 329 9.84 -3.44 -9.41
N ALA A 330 10.24 -2.44 -10.18
CA ALA A 330 9.89 -2.31 -11.59
C ALA A 330 10.44 -3.44 -12.47
N GLN A 331 11.47 -4.16 -12.03
CA GLN A 331 11.98 -5.33 -12.75
C GLN A 331 10.92 -6.44 -12.85
N GLN A 332 10.19 -6.71 -11.74
CA GLN A 332 9.09 -7.67 -11.74
C GLN A 332 7.96 -7.26 -12.71
N TRP A 333 7.62 -5.98 -12.72
CA TRP A 333 6.64 -5.44 -13.67
C TRP A 333 7.12 -5.60 -15.12
N ALA A 334 8.39 -5.30 -15.41
CA ALA A 334 8.96 -5.45 -16.74
C ALA A 334 8.92 -6.90 -17.25
N GLU A 335 9.18 -7.86 -16.37
CA GLU A 335 9.08 -9.29 -16.69
C GLU A 335 7.65 -9.68 -17.04
N VAL A 336 6.68 -9.32 -16.20
CA VAL A 336 5.25 -9.60 -16.42
C VAL A 336 4.76 -8.96 -17.71
N LEU A 337 5.10 -7.70 -17.99
CA LEU A 337 4.68 -7.00 -19.20
C LEU A 337 5.25 -7.65 -20.46
N ARG A 338 6.52 -8.12 -20.45
CA ARG A 338 7.10 -8.86 -21.57
C ARG A 338 6.42 -10.20 -21.78
N GLU A 339 6.25 -11.00 -20.71
CA GLU A 339 5.60 -12.30 -20.77
C GLU A 339 4.16 -12.18 -21.31
N ALA A 340 3.39 -11.22 -20.79
CA ALA A 340 2.02 -10.99 -21.21
C ALA A 340 1.91 -10.50 -22.66
N GLY A 341 2.77 -9.54 -23.08
CA GLY A 341 2.75 -9.01 -24.43
C GLY A 341 3.20 -9.99 -25.51
N HIS A 342 4.08 -10.93 -25.22
CA HIS A 342 4.49 -11.97 -26.16
C HIS A 342 3.40 -13.01 -26.44
N ALA A 343 2.55 -13.30 -25.45
CA ALA A 343 1.48 -14.29 -25.60
C ALA A 343 0.41 -13.86 -26.62
N THR A 344 0.21 -12.56 -26.78
CA THR A 344 -0.77 -12.02 -27.75
C THR A 344 -0.25 -12.00 -29.20
N LEU A 345 1.07 -11.94 -29.38
CA LEU A 345 1.71 -11.98 -30.72
C LEU A 345 1.83 -13.42 -31.27
N ALA A 346 1.63 -14.43 -30.43
CA ALA A 346 1.77 -15.85 -30.78
C ALA A 346 0.42 -16.58 -30.96
N ALA A 347 -0.69 -15.93 -30.66
CA ALA A 347 -2.06 -16.44 -30.81
C ALA A 347 -2.74 -15.83 -32.05
#